data_3b55287a78004dbb2efa63b969a8fdef
#
_entry.id   3b55287a78004dbb2efa63b969a8fdef
#
_cell.length_a   1.000
_cell.length_b   1.000
_cell.length_c   1.000
_cell.angle_alpha   90.00
_cell.angle_beta   90.00
_cell.angle_gamma   90.00
#
_symmetry.space_group_name_H-M   'P 1'
#
loop_
_entity.id
_entity.type
_entity.pdbx_description
1 polymer ?
#
loop_
_entity_poly.entity_id
_entity_poly.type
_entity_poly.pdbx_seq_one_letter_code
_entity_poly.pdbx_strand_id
1 'polypeptide(L)'
;MVLHLRAPKGKVSVEVMLNRAKYFDRTGKVNDHTIYLSGNLGKNALEFAMCLSAKAKGGRVYTMGHTLVVKGADEAVLYFGADSTFRYASADVASWEPRVQEVLAEKITEKLERAMAREYGGLLAEHEKDYREFYDRVALSLPEKEENAALPTDERLQRIISGGTDEGLAKL
;
A
#
# COMPACT_ATOMS: atom_id res chain seq x y z
N MET A 1 -0.99 -4.43 -1.66
CA MET A 1 -0.81 -4.07 -0.23
C MET A 1 -2.11 -4.31 0.51
N VAL A 2 -2.02 -4.83 1.74
CA VAL A 2 -3.20 -5.05 2.60
C VAL A 2 -2.97 -4.35 3.93
N LEU A 3 -3.94 -3.57 4.39
CA LEU A 3 -3.90 -2.85 5.66
C LEU A 3 -5.06 -3.32 6.54
N HIS A 4 -4.77 -3.79 7.75
CA HIS A 4 -5.76 -4.26 8.71
C HIS A 4 -5.90 -3.26 9.87
N LEU A 5 -7.12 -2.78 10.07
CA LEU A 5 -7.49 -1.83 11.12
C LEU A 5 -8.36 -2.55 12.17
N ARG A 6 -8.00 -2.41 13.43
CA ARG A 6 -8.75 -2.93 14.58
C ARG A 6 -8.92 -1.85 15.66
N ALA A 7 -10.07 -1.84 16.27
CA ALA A 7 -10.38 -0.99 17.41
C ALA A 7 -11.44 -1.67 18.31
N PRO A 8 -11.75 -1.14 19.48
CA PRO A 8 -12.90 -1.60 20.24
C PRO A 8 -14.18 -1.58 19.40
N LYS A 9 -15.13 -2.44 19.76
CA LYS A 9 -16.38 -2.69 19.01
C LYS A 9 -17.02 -1.40 18.46
N GLY A 10 -17.26 -1.35 17.16
CA GLY A 10 -17.89 -0.24 16.46
C GLY A 10 -17.07 1.04 16.37
N LYS A 11 -15.76 1.01 16.68
CA LYS A 11 -14.91 2.23 16.71
C LYS A 11 -14.07 2.45 15.47
N VAL A 12 -14.04 1.49 14.53
CA VAL A 12 -13.35 1.71 13.26
C VAL A 12 -14.25 2.54 12.34
N SER A 13 -13.87 3.78 12.11
CA SER A 13 -14.52 4.67 11.14
C SER A 13 -13.44 5.46 10.42
N VAL A 14 -13.33 5.28 9.11
CA VAL A 14 -12.32 5.92 8.27
C VAL A 14 -12.91 6.31 6.92
N GLU A 15 -12.44 7.42 6.39
CA GLU A 15 -12.67 7.88 5.02
C GLU A 15 -11.34 7.84 4.29
N VAL A 16 -11.31 7.22 3.13
CA VAL A 16 -10.07 6.99 2.37
C VAL A 16 -10.29 7.44 0.92
N MET A 17 -9.29 8.15 0.41
CA MET A 17 -9.24 8.59 -0.98
C MET A 17 -7.93 8.19 -1.62
N LEU A 18 -7.96 7.93 -2.93
CA LEU A 18 -6.78 7.87 -3.75
C LEU A 18 -6.47 9.27 -4.25
N ASN A 19 -5.22 9.73 -4.10
CA ASN A 19 -4.81 11.05 -4.53
C ASN A 19 -3.45 11.01 -5.19
N ARG A 20 -3.28 11.88 -6.20
CA ARG A 20 -2.02 12.15 -6.87
C ARG A 20 -2.00 13.61 -7.33
N ALA A 21 -0.91 14.33 -7.06
CA ALA A 21 -0.81 15.76 -7.34
C ALA A 21 -0.86 16.11 -8.84
N LYS A 22 -0.35 15.23 -9.72
CA LYS A 22 -0.29 15.47 -11.18
C LYS A 22 -0.49 14.16 -11.94
N TYR A 23 -0.83 14.28 -13.23
CA TYR A 23 -0.94 13.16 -14.16
C TYR A 23 -2.01 12.14 -13.79
N PHE A 24 -3.12 12.58 -13.23
CA PHE A 24 -4.32 11.76 -13.11
C PHE A 24 -5.39 12.30 -14.05
N ASP A 25 -6.14 11.41 -14.67
CA ASP A 25 -7.20 11.75 -15.63
C ASP A 25 -8.56 11.56 -14.99
N ARG A 26 -8.72 10.49 -14.23
CA ARG A 26 -10.00 10.10 -13.66
C ARG A 26 -9.86 9.56 -12.24
N THR A 27 -10.89 9.81 -11.46
CA THR A 27 -11.09 9.21 -10.14
C THR A 27 -12.58 8.96 -9.93
N GLY A 28 -12.93 7.88 -9.25
CA GLY A 28 -14.32 7.53 -9.02
C GLY A 28 -14.49 6.21 -8.26
N LYS A 29 -15.71 5.69 -8.30
CA LYS A 29 -16.03 4.36 -7.78
C LYS A 29 -16.06 3.32 -8.90
N VAL A 30 -15.60 2.10 -8.58
CA VAL A 30 -15.85 0.91 -9.39
C VAL A 30 -17.17 0.27 -8.96
N ASN A 31 -17.34 0.13 -7.64
CA ASN A 31 -18.55 -0.43 -7.01
C ASN A 31 -18.73 0.16 -5.60
N ASP A 32 -19.61 -0.40 -4.78
CA ASP A 32 -19.92 0.16 -3.46
C ASP A 32 -18.83 -0.05 -2.40
N HIS A 33 -17.78 -0.78 -2.70
CA HIS A 33 -16.65 -1.02 -1.78
C HIS A 33 -15.29 -0.83 -2.44
N THR A 34 -15.23 -0.25 -3.66
CA THR A 34 -14.00 -0.06 -4.41
C THR A 34 -14.00 1.30 -5.13
N ILE A 35 -12.94 2.06 -4.91
CA ILE A 35 -12.65 3.31 -5.65
C ILE A 35 -11.40 3.13 -6.52
N TYR A 36 -11.28 3.97 -7.53
CA TYR A 36 -10.12 3.97 -8.43
C TYR A 36 -9.61 5.39 -8.69
N LEU A 37 -8.34 5.46 -9.10
CA LEU A 37 -7.70 6.60 -9.72
C LEU A 37 -6.86 6.09 -10.89
N SER A 38 -6.96 6.77 -12.03
CA SER A 38 -6.19 6.42 -13.23
C SER A 38 -5.65 7.67 -13.92
N GLY A 39 -4.63 7.49 -14.75
CA GLY A 39 -4.01 8.57 -15.46
C GLY A 39 -2.94 8.12 -16.44
N ASN A 40 -2.31 9.11 -17.09
CA ASN A 40 -1.20 8.90 -17.98
C ASN A 40 -0.10 9.94 -17.77
N LEU A 41 1.13 9.61 -18.15
CA LEU A 41 2.29 10.49 -17.98
C LEU A 41 2.52 11.44 -19.17
N GLY A 42 1.57 11.51 -20.11
CA GLY A 42 1.61 12.38 -21.29
C GLY A 42 1.23 11.65 -22.57
N LYS A 43 1.28 12.35 -23.69
CA LYS A 43 0.91 11.79 -25.00
C LYS A 43 1.80 10.60 -25.35
N ASN A 44 1.19 9.44 -25.65
CA ASN A 44 1.86 8.17 -25.95
C ASN A 44 2.81 7.68 -24.83
N ALA A 45 2.52 8.08 -23.59
CA ALA A 45 3.29 7.69 -22.43
C ALA A 45 2.59 6.58 -21.63
N LEU A 46 3.19 6.19 -20.53
CA LEU A 46 2.68 5.17 -19.62
C LEU A 46 1.31 5.54 -19.07
N GLU A 47 0.37 4.65 -19.20
CA GLU A 47 -0.91 4.69 -18.49
C GLU A 47 -0.85 3.85 -17.22
N PHE A 48 -1.58 4.26 -16.20
CA PHE A 48 -1.64 3.57 -14.91
C PHE A 48 -3.04 3.63 -14.31
N ALA A 49 -3.32 2.69 -13.43
CA ALA A 49 -4.48 2.70 -12.56
C ALA A 49 -4.10 2.23 -11.15
N MET A 50 -4.83 2.74 -10.17
CA MET A 50 -4.80 2.34 -8.77
C MET A 50 -6.22 2.05 -8.32
N CYS A 51 -6.43 0.99 -7.55
CA CYS A 51 -7.70 0.67 -6.93
C CYS A 51 -7.52 0.43 -5.44
N LEU A 52 -8.54 0.81 -4.68
CA LEU A 52 -8.63 0.58 -3.25
C LEU A 52 -9.99 0.01 -2.92
N SER A 53 -10.00 -1.19 -2.33
CA SER A 53 -11.20 -1.86 -1.85
C SER A 53 -11.20 -1.98 -0.34
N ALA A 54 -12.36 -2.09 0.29
CA ALA A 54 -12.48 -2.34 1.71
C ALA A 54 -13.48 -3.46 2.01
N LYS A 55 -13.17 -4.24 3.05
CA LYS A 55 -14.06 -5.21 3.70
C LYS A 55 -14.09 -4.91 5.19
N ALA A 56 -15.25 -4.98 5.82
CA ALA A 56 -15.39 -4.73 7.24
C ALA A 56 -16.14 -5.86 7.94
N LYS A 57 -15.81 -6.04 9.22
CA LYS A 57 -16.57 -6.87 10.15
C LYS A 57 -17.32 -5.94 11.10
N GLY A 58 -18.66 -6.06 11.10
CA GLY A 58 -19.54 -5.05 11.70
C GLY A 58 -19.55 -3.75 10.89
N GLY A 59 -20.43 -2.82 11.27
CA GLY A 59 -20.53 -1.53 10.58
C GLY A 59 -20.94 -1.59 9.11
N ARG A 60 -20.45 -0.62 8.32
CA ARG A 60 -20.79 -0.50 6.90
C ARG A 60 -19.57 -0.06 6.08
N VAL A 61 -19.48 -0.55 4.84
CA VAL A 61 -18.58 -0.06 3.80
C VAL A 61 -19.44 0.50 2.67
N TYR A 62 -19.12 1.67 2.17
CA TYR A 62 -19.77 2.27 1.01
C TYR A 62 -18.88 3.30 0.32
N THR A 63 -19.19 3.63 -0.91
CA THR A 63 -18.50 4.68 -1.66
C THR A 63 -19.36 5.93 -1.76
N MET A 64 -18.73 7.10 -1.63
CA MET A 64 -19.34 8.41 -1.84
C MET A 64 -18.47 9.20 -2.83
N GLY A 65 -18.89 9.22 -4.10
CA GLY A 65 -18.04 9.75 -5.17
C GLY A 65 -16.74 8.95 -5.30
N HIS A 66 -15.62 9.61 -5.06
CA HIS A 66 -14.26 9.03 -5.08
C HIS A 66 -13.72 8.68 -3.68
N THR A 67 -14.57 8.74 -2.68
CA THR A 67 -14.22 8.41 -1.28
C THR A 67 -14.78 7.05 -0.90
N LEU A 68 -13.93 6.21 -0.32
CA LEU A 68 -14.30 4.94 0.27
C LEU A 68 -14.49 5.14 1.78
N VAL A 69 -15.66 4.78 2.30
CA VAL A 69 -16.04 5.00 3.69
C VAL A 69 -16.24 3.68 4.40
N VAL A 70 -15.58 3.52 5.54
CA VAL A 70 -15.89 2.49 6.54
C VAL A 70 -16.48 3.20 7.75
N LYS A 71 -17.62 2.74 8.26
CA LYS A 71 -18.29 3.39 9.39
C LYS A 71 -18.79 2.40 10.43
N GLY A 72 -18.34 2.60 11.67
CA GLY A 72 -18.81 1.86 12.84
C GLY A 72 -18.45 0.38 12.82
N ALA A 73 -17.33 -0.01 12.21
CA ALA A 73 -16.88 -1.39 12.15
C ALA A 73 -16.09 -1.80 13.40
N ASP A 74 -16.02 -3.09 13.66
CA ASP A 74 -15.14 -3.71 14.66
C ASP A 74 -13.73 -3.86 14.08
N GLU A 75 -13.67 -4.27 12.82
CA GLU A 75 -12.45 -4.46 12.04
C GLU A 75 -12.69 -3.99 10.60
N ALA A 76 -11.65 -3.48 9.95
CA ALA A 76 -11.66 -3.22 8.53
C ALA A 76 -10.34 -3.65 7.88
N VAL A 77 -10.43 -4.22 6.69
CA VAL A 77 -9.28 -4.57 5.87
C VAL A 77 -9.36 -3.77 4.57
N LEU A 78 -8.33 -3.01 4.29
CA LEU A 78 -8.18 -2.24 3.07
C LEU A 78 -7.21 -2.98 2.14
N TYR A 79 -7.60 -3.09 0.87
CA TYR A 79 -6.82 -3.78 -0.17
C TYR A 79 -6.47 -2.78 -1.25
N PHE A 80 -5.18 -2.54 -1.45
CA PHE A 80 -4.69 -1.63 -2.47
C PHE A 80 -3.95 -2.38 -3.58
N GLY A 81 -4.25 -2.04 -4.82
CA GLY A 81 -3.56 -2.52 -5.99
C GLY A 81 -3.28 -1.40 -6.98
N ALA A 82 -2.18 -1.53 -7.72
CA ALA A 82 -1.81 -0.64 -8.79
C ALA A 82 -1.21 -1.45 -9.95
N ASP A 83 -1.39 -0.97 -11.16
CA ASP A 83 -0.80 -1.55 -12.37
C ASP A 83 -0.60 -0.46 -13.42
N SER A 84 0.21 -0.74 -14.43
CA SER A 84 0.50 0.18 -15.52
C SER A 84 0.70 -0.56 -16.84
N THR A 85 0.75 0.20 -17.93
CA THR A 85 1.06 -0.36 -19.26
C THR A 85 2.53 -0.73 -19.41
N PHE A 86 3.40 -0.40 -18.46
CA PHE A 86 4.80 -0.78 -18.48
C PHE A 86 4.97 -2.29 -18.31
N ARG A 87 5.76 -2.91 -19.18
CA ARG A 87 6.07 -4.35 -19.16
C ARG A 87 7.57 -4.54 -19.22
N TYR A 88 8.06 -5.40 -18.31
CA TYR A 88 9.48 -5.78 -18.25
C TYR A 88 9.84 -6.97 -19.14
N ALA A 89 8.98 -7.42 -20.04
CA ALA A 89 9.10 -8.70 -20.73
C ALA A 89 10.34 -8.83 -21.66
N SER A 90 11.01 -7.75 -21.93
CA SER A 90 12.36 -7.70 -22.56
C SER A 90 12.86 -6.28 -22.43
N ALA A 91 14.16 -6.06 -22.57
CA ALA A 91 14.77 -4.73 -22.64
C ALA A 91 14.30 -3.91 -23.87
N ASP A 92 13.28 -4.36 -24.56
CA ASP A 92 12.73 -3.72 -25.74
C ASP A 92 11.63 -2.73 -25.32
N VAL A 93 11.91 -1.45 -25.49
CA VAL A 93 10.99 -0.34 -25.21
C VAL A 93 9.69 -0.43 -26.03
N ALA A 94 9.68 -1.26 -27.09
CA ALA A 94 8.51 -1.51 -27.94
C ALA A 94 7.43 -2.39 -27.26
N SER A 95 7.69 -2.95 -26.07
CA SER A 95 6.73 -3.79 -25.35
C SER A 95 5.67 -3.03 -24.56
N TRP A 96 5.53 -1.72 -24.74
CA TRP A 96 4.44 -0.94 -24.16
C TRP A 96 3.14 -1.24 -24.91
N GLU A 97 2.29 -2.03 -24.29
CA GLU A 97 0.94 -2.25 -24.80
C GLU A 97 0.05 -1.09 -24.36
N PRO A 98 -0.50 -0.28 -25.30
CA PRO A 98 -1.48 0.72 -24.96
C PRO A 98 -2.72 0.00 -24.44
N ARG A 99 -2.97 0.12 -23.14
CA ARG A 99 -4.20 -0.37 -22.51
C ARG A 99 -5.01 0.81 -22.03
N VAL A 100 -6.30 0.72 -22.27
CA VAL A 100 -7.21 1.72 -21.70
C VAL A 100 -7.21 1.61 -20.18
N GLN A 101 -7.23 2.75 -19.51
CA GLN A 101 -7.17 2.87 -18.05
C GLN A 101 -8.28 2.04 -17.35
N GLU A 102 -9.45 1.94 -17.98
CA GLU A 102 -10.56 1.14 -17.48
C GLU A 102 -10.20 -0.35 -17.39
N VAL A 103 -9.53 -0.89 -18.41
CA VAL A 103 -9.09 -2.30 -18.42
C VAL A 103 -8.05 -2.57 -17.32
N LEU A 104 -7.18 -1.60 -17.02
CA LEU A 104 -6.26 -1.72 -15.89
C LEU A 104 -7.02 -1.73 -14.57
N ALA A 105 -7.98 -0.84 -14.37
CA ALA A 105 -8.78 -0.78 -13.16
C ALA A 105 -9.60 -2.05 -12.95
N GLU A 106 -10.20 -2.60 -14.01
CA GLU A 106 -10.93 -3.88 -13.97
C GLU A 106 -10.01 -5.03 -13.53
N LYS A 107 -8.84 -5.19 -14.15
CA LYS A 107 -7.88 -6.23 -13.78
C LYS A 107 -7.37 -6.11 -12.35
N ILE A 108 -7.15 -4.89 -11.87
CA ILE A 108 -6.76 -4.66 -10.47
C ILE A 108 -7.91 -5.07 -9.56
N THR A 109 -9.14 -4.64 -9.86
CA THR A 109 -10.33 -4.97 -9.08
C THR A 109 -10.54 -6.47 -8.96
N GLU A 110 -10.41 -7.24 -10.03
CA GLU A 110 -10.46 -8.70 -9.99
C GLU A 110 -9.41 -9.33 -9.07
N LYS A 111 -8.18 -8.76 -9.04
CA LYS A 111 -7.13 -9.21 -8.12
C LYS A 111 -7.51 -8.89 -6.67
N LEU A 112 -8.08 -7.72 -6.41
CA LEU A 112 -8.51 -7.31 -5.08
C LEU A 112 -9.68 -8.17 -4.59
N GLU A 113 -10.67 -8.48 -5.43
CA GLU A 113 -11.78 -9.37 -5.09
C GLU A 113 -11.29 -10.77 -4.70
N ARG A 114 -10.34 -11.34 -5.44
CA ARG A 114 -9.71 -12.61 -5.08
C ARG A 114 -8.99 -12.55 -3.72
N ALA A 115 -8.32 -11.42 -3.42
CA ALA A 115 -7.68 -11.22 -2.12
C ALA A 115 -8.72 -11.06 -0.99
N MET A 116 -9.82 -10.33 -1.26
CA MET A 116 -10.92 -10.12 -0.31
C MET A 116 -11.70 -11.40 0.02
N ALA A 117 -11.70 -12.38 -0.88
CA ALA A 117 -12.30 -13.69 -0.64
C ALA A 117 -11.48 -14.53 0.37
N ARG A 118 -10.25 -14.11 0.69
CA ARG A 118 -9.36 -14.79 1.64
C ARG A 118 -9.42 -14.13 3.02
N GLU A 119 -9.15 -14.90 4.06
CA GLU A 119 -8.99 -14.37 5.40
C GLU A 119 -7.64 -13.62 5.56
N TYR A 120 -7.64 -12.49 6.28
CA TYR A 120 -6.44 -11.67 6.49
C TYR A 120 -5.27 -12.47 7.06
N GLY A 121 -5.52 -13.34 8.06
CA GLY A 121 -4.47 -14.17 8.66
C GLY A 121 -3.76 -15.08 7.66
N GLY A 122 -4.48 -15.62 6.69
CA GLY A 122 -3.89 -16.43 5.62
C GLY A 122 -3.02 -15.61 4.66
N LEU A 123 -3.45 -14.39 4.32
CA LEU A 123 -2.67 -13.47 3.50
C LEU A 123 -1.38 -13.02 4.23
N LEU A 124 -1.48 -12.75 5.52
CA LEU A 124 -0.33 -12.37 6.35
C LEU A 124 0.70 -13.51 6.46
N ALA A 125 0.25 -14.72 6.77
CA ALA A 125 1.14 -15.88 6.91
C ALA A 125 1.88 -16.20 5.59
N GLU A 126 1.21 -16.08 4.45
CA GLU A 126 1.82 -16.28 3.14
C GLU A 126 2.86 -15.19 2.84
N HIS A 127 2.53 -13.93 3.13
CA HIS A 127 3.46 -12.80 2.99
C HIS A 127 4.69 -12.96 3.89
N GLU A 128 4.51 -13.32 5.16
CA GLU A 128 5.62 -13.55 6.09
C GLU A 128 6.53 -14.69 5.63
N LYS A 129 5.95 -15.78 5.12
CA LYS A 129 6.71 -16.91 4.58
C LYS A 129 7.58 -16.48 3.39
N ASP A 130 6.99 -15.79 2.42
CA ASP A 130 7.69 -15.28 1.22
C ASP A 130 8.79 -14.27 1.59
N TYR A 131 8.48 -13.33 2.48
CA TYR A 131 9.43 -12.33 2.95
C TYR A 131 10.63 -12.94 3.68
N ARG A 132 10.39 -13.87 4.61
CA ARG A 132 11.42 -14.52 5.41
C ARG A 132 12.34 -15.40 4.59
N GLU A 133 11.87 -15.97 3.48
CA GLU A 133 12.71 -16.75 2.56
C GLU A 133 13.94 -15.97 2.10
N PHE A 134 13.83 -14.63 1.94
CA PHE A 134 14.94 -13.76 1.55
C PHE A 134 15.55 -13.03 2.75
N TYR A 135 14.74 -12.47 3.62
CA TYR A 135 15.18 -11.65 4.74
C TYR A 135 16.08 -12.41 5.73
N ASP A 136 15.73 -13.65 6.05
CA ASP A 136 16.47 -14.45 7.03
C ASP A 136 17.83 -14.96 6.51
N ARG A 137 18.14 -14.74 5.23
CA ARG A 137 19.43 -15.14 4.64
C ARG A 137 20.59 -14.20 4.99
N VAL A 138 20.29 -12.97 5.36
CA VAL A 138 21.30 -11.94 5.66
C VAL A 138 20.93 -11.23 6.96
N ALA A 139 21.85 -11.24 7.92
CA ALA A 139 21.72 -10.50 9.16
C ALA A 139 22.98 -9.66 9.38
N LEU A 140 22.79 -8.36 9.65
CA LEU A 140 23.86 -7.46 10.10
C LEU A 140 23.62 -7.09 11.55
N SER A 141 24.57 -7.46 12.41
CA SER A 141 24.58 -7.04 13.81
C SER A 141 25.75 -6.08 14.05
N LEU A 142 25.42 -4.86 14.43
CA LEU A 142 26.42 -3.86 14.83
C LEU A 142 26.29 -3.61 16.34
N PRO A 143 27.40 -3.33 17.04
CA PRO A 143 27.35 -2.98 18.45
C PRO A 143 26.47 -1.74 18.66
N GLU A 144 25.69 -1.76 19.71
CA GLU A 144 24.82 -0.66 20.08
C GLU A 144 24.78 -0.52 21.61
N LYS A 145 24.91 0.69 22.10
CA LYS A 145 24.75 0.99 23.53
C LYS A 145 23.25 1.12 23.84
N GLU A 146 22.80 0.49 24.92
CA GLU A 146 21.39 0.54 25.33
C GLU A 146 20.84 1.97 25.48
N GLU A 147 21.65 2.88 25.99
CA GLU A 147 21.31 4.30 26.14
C GLU A 147 20.99 4.98 24.80
N ASN A 148 21.60 4.54 23.70
CA ASN A 148 21.34 5.05 22.36
C ASN A 148 20.15 4.36 21.71
N ALA A 149 19.97 3.06 21.94
CA ALA A 149 18.87 2.29 21.39
C ALA A 149 17.49 2.82 21.83
N ALA A 150 17.40 3.38 23.04
CA ALA A 150 16.19 3.95 23.59
C ALA A 150 15.81 5.34 23.02
N LEU A 151 16.71 5.99 22.30
CA LEU A 151 16.50 7.34 21.77
C LEU A 151 15.84 7.33 20.39
N PRO A 152 14.96 8.29 20.09
CA PRO A 152 14.50 8.56 18.74
C PRO A 152 15.66 8.86 17.76
N THR A 153 15.47 8.50 16.49
CA THR A 153 16.52 8.63 15.46
C THR A 153 17.01 10.08 15.27
N ASP A 154 16.10 11.04 15.36
CA ASP A 154 16.41 12.46 15.25
C ASP A 154 17.31 12.95 16.41
N GLU A 155 17.08 12.50 17.63
CA GLU A 155 17.93 12.80 18.78
C GLU A 155 19.31 12.16 18.65
N ARG A 156 19.38 10.92 18.16
CA ARG A 156 20.63 10.21 17.86
C ARG A 156 21.44 10.96 16.82
N LEU A 157 20.78 11.43 15.75
CA LEU A 157 21.42 12.22 14.69
C LEU A 157 21.98 13.56 15.23
N GLN A 158 21.23 14.26 16.08
CA GLN A 158 21.68 15.52 16.69
C GLN A 158 22.93 15.32 17.57
N ARG A 159 23.03 14.21 18.29
CA ARG A 159 24.23 13.87 19.05
C ARG A 159 25.47 13.75 18.16
N ILE A 160 25.36 13.10 17.00
CA ILE A 160 26.48 12.98 16.04
C ILE A 160 26.84 14.35 15.48
N ILE A 161 25.86 15.16 15.08
CA ILE A 161 26.08 16.52 14.57
C ILE A 161 26.80 17.38 15.61
N SER A 162 26.54 17.15 16.91
CA SER A 162 27.20 17.85 18.03
C SER A 162 28.56 17.26 18.41
N GLY A 163 29.13 16.36 17.61
CA GLY A 163 30.43 15.75 17.81
C GLY A 163 30.48 14.49 18.68
N GLY A 164 29.32 13.90 18.99
CA GLY A 164 29.23 12.59 19.66
C GLY A 164 29.43 11.43 18.69
N THR A 165 29.40 10.21 19.22
CA THR A 165 29.45 8.97 18.43
C THR A 165 28.24 8.09 18.71
N ASP A 166 27.72 7.45 17.68
CA ASP A 166 26.65 6.47 17.80
C ASP A 166 26.85 5.34 16.78
N GLU A 167 27.52 4.27 17.22
CA GLU A 167 27.82 3.10 16.36
C GLU A 167 26.56 2.38 15.89
N GLY A 168 25.50 2.40 16.70
CA GLY A 168 24.22 1.75 16.36
C GLY A 168 23.43 2.51 15.29
N LEU A 169 23.67 3.79 15.06
CA LEU A 169 22.98 4.58 14.03
C LEU A 169 23.27 4.08 12.61
N ALA A 170 24.40 3.43 12.38
CA ALA A 170 24.73 2.81 11.09
C ALA A 170 23.83 1.62 10.71
N LYS A 171 22.97 1.15 11.64
CA LYS A 171 21.95 0.12 11.38
C LYS A 171 20.69 0.66 10.69
N LEU A 172 20.48 1.95 10.77
CA LEU A 172 19.28 2.63 10.26
C LEU A 172 19.46 3.06 8.81
#